data_0dd82d73cdcf8d7ccb0a4a671d229852
#
_entry.id   0dd82d73cdcf8d7ccb0a4a671d229852
#
_cell.length_a   1.000
_cell.length_b   1.000
_cell.length_c   1.000
_cell.angle_alpha   90.00
_cell.angle_beta   90.00
_cell.angle_gamma   90.00
#
_symmetry.space_group_name_H-M   'P 1'
#
loop_
_entity.id
_entity.type
_entity.pdbx_description
1 polymer ?
#
loop_
_entity_poly.entity_id
_entity_poly.type
_entity_poly.pdbx_seq_one_letter_code
_entity_poly.pdbx_strand_id
1 'polypeptide(L)'
;MSKRIVFLLLIVVALSALAHDTNQNWVEVRSPHFVVLTDSSEKQGRRIADQFERVRSVFHVLFPKANVDPASPIIVVALKDRKGFQALEPDAYLGKGRLDIAGFFLRAPDKNYILLRLDVQGEHPFATVYHEYTHLLIGKAGEWMPLWLNEGLAEFFQNTEIHDKNAQVGEPSTDDILYLRQNRLLPLTTLLKVDVNSPYYHEEQKGSVFYAESWALTHYLEMTDRVQQTHRLSDYAQLVSQNHDSVAAAQQAFGDLVVLQKTLDSYVSRSSFKYLTLATATEVDDNAFRVRALKLPEANAVRADLLAYDQRTKDARALLEVVLRDDPNNVLAHETMGYLEFRENHLEAAQKWYGEAVKLDSQSCLAHYYFATISMRAGDLNAAEVEASLRAAIKLNPNFAPAYDQLAAFFGMQHKNLDEAHLLNSQAVQLDPTQLGYRMNAANVLMEADRYTDAIAVLQHAIRFAKTPEEAALVQNRIDQIEQYQAHRERAVQANRQAAEGAQDEVVLKRVLPSEKNGGNEPAEVNPPTPKYPSGDSQGPRHMASGVIGNVHCTAPAMLELKVESAGKGVSLYSNNYYKVAFTAANYIPEGEIHPCSDLEGKKARVQYSEVSSKSIDGQILSIELSK
;
A
#
# COMPACT_ATOMS: atom_id res chain seq x y z
N MET A 1 47.29 -22.88 10.41
CA MET A 1 46.07 -23.41 11.03
C MET A 1 45.44 -22.52 12.11
N SER A 2 45.97 -21.35 12.41
CA SER A 2 45.54 -20.53 13.58
C SER A 2 44.49 -19.45 13.26
N LYS A 3 44.36 -18.98 12.02
CA LYS A 3 43.44 -17.86 11.66
C LYS A 3 41.99 -18.29 11.36
N ARG A 4 41.74 -19.56 11.05
CA ARG A 4 40.35 -20.07 10.81
C ARG A 4 39.59 -20.42 12.10
N ILE A 5 40.30 -20.75 13.17
CA ILE A 5 39.71 -21.09 14.45
C ILE A 5 39.24 -19.83 15.20
N VAL A 6 39.93 -18.70 15.04
CA VAL A 6 39.55 -17.42 15.67
C VAL A 6 38.30 -16.82 15.03
N PHE A 7 38.08 -17.03 13.72
CA PHE A 7 36.87 -16.54 13.03
C PHE A 7 35.63 -17.34 13.40
N LEU A 8 35.76 -18.63 13.63
CA LEU A 8 34.62 -19.46 14.12
C LEU A 8 34.25 -19.14 15.56
N LEU A 9 35.23 -18.80 16.43
CA LEU A 9 34.96 -18.41 17.81
C LEU A 9 34.28 -17.03 17.92
N LEU A 10 34.57 -16.09 17.03
CA LEU A 10 33.93 -14.77 16.98
C LEU A 10 32.48 -14.84 16.50
N ILE A 11 32.14 -15.73 15.58
CA ILE A 11 30.74 -15.96 15.14
C ILE A 11 29.92 -16.62 16.24
N VAL A 12 30.49 -17.55 17.00
CA VAL A 12 29.80 -18.22 18.12
C VAL A 12 29.57 -17.24 19.30
N VAL A 13 30.46 -16.27 19.53
CA VAL A 13 30.30 -15.26 20.59
C VAL A 13 29.26 -14.20 20.21
N ALA A 14 29.12 -13.83 18.93
CA ALA A 14 28.06 -12.91 18.48
C ALA A 14 26.66 -13.54 18.53
N LEU A 15 26.53 -14.84 18.25
CA LEU A 15 25.28 -15.58 18.38
C LEU A 15 24.86 -15.82 19.84
N SER A 16 25.83 -15.89 20.78
CA SER A 16 25.54 -16.07 22.20
C SER A 16 25.05 -14.78 22.91
N ALA A 17 25.25 -13.62 22.34
CA ALA A 17 24.76 -12.37 22.93
C ALA A 17 23.24 -12.16 22.74
N LEU A 18 22.65 -12.73 21.70
CA LEU A 18 21.20 -12.70 21.46
C LEU A 18 20.46 -13.89 22.10
N ALA A 19 21.17 -14.98 22.44
CA ALA A 19 20.58 -16.24 22.93
C ALA A 19 20.58 -16.39 24.46
N HIS A 20 20.98 -15.38 25.23
CA HIS A 20 21.23 -15.56 26.68
C HIS A 20 20.24 -14.86 27.59
N ASP A 21 18.93 -14.92 27.27
CA ASP A 21 17.90 -14.49 28.23
C ASP A 21 16.76 -15.52 28.33
N THR A 22 17.13 -16.77 28.62
CA THR A 22 16.19 -17.90 28.73
C THR A 22 15.26 -17.81 29.94
N ASN A 23 15.31 -16.73 30.74
CA ASN A 23 14.52 -16.58 31.97
C ASN A 23 13.75 -15.27 32.05
N GLN A 24 13.46 -14.61 30.90
CA GLN A 24 12.57 -13.45 30.89
C GLN A 24 11.12 -13.90 30.85
N ASN A 25 10.40 -13.64 31.95
CA ASN A 25 8.95 -13.84 32.00
C ASN A 25 8.29 -12.67 31.27
N TRP A 26 7.87 -12.89 30.02
CA TRP A 26 7.08 -11.93 29.29
C TRP A 26 5.61 -12.03 29.65
N VAL A 27 4.96 -10.86 29.72
CA VAL A 27 3.53 -10.74 30.02
C VAL A 27 2.86 -9.92 28.91
N GLU A 28 1.73 -10.39 28.42
CA GLU A 28 0.81 -9.62 27.59
C GLU A 28 -0.32 -9.10 28.48
N VAL A 29 -0.57 -7.80 28.41
CA VAL A 29 -1.73 -7.15 28.98
C VAL A 29 -2.54 -6.54 27.84
N ARG A 30 -3.75 -6.99 27.63
CA ARG A 30 -4.63 -6.52 26.59
C ARG A 30 -5.75 -5.69 27.18
N SER A 31 -5.79 -4.42 26.85
CA SER A 31 -6.90 -3.50 27.10
C SER A 31 -7.83 -3.42 25.88
N PRO A 32 -8.93 -2.66 25.93
CA PRO A 32 -9.83 -2.52 24.78
C PRO A 32 -9.14 -2.03 23.49
N HIS A 33 -8.12 -1.15 23.59
CA HIS A 33 -7.50 -0.50 22.42
C HIS A 33 -5.99 -0.76 22.29
N PHE A 34 -5.35 -1.31 23.32
CA PHE A 34 -3.89 -1.53 23.35
C PHE A 34 -3.53 -2.96 23.70
N VAL A 35 -2.42 -3.42 23.13
CA VAL A 35 -1.77 -4.68 23.49
C VAL A 35 -0.40 -4.34 24.05
N VAL A 36 -0.21 -4.50 25.34
CA VAL A 36 1.06 -4.22 26.03
C VAL A 36 1.83 -5.52 26.24
N LEU A 37 3.03 -5.61 25.69
CA LEU A 37 3.98 -6.67 25.94
C LEU A 37 5.10 -6.13 26.82
N THR A 38 5.43 -6.83 27.90
CA THR A 38 6.50 -6.39 28.79
C THR A 38 7.32 -7.56 29.33
N ASP A 39 8.62 -7.34 29.48
CA ASP A 39 9.55 -8.21 30.19
C ASP A 39 9.68 -7.82 31.68
N SER A 40 8.80 -6.92 32.15
CA SER A 40 8.66 -6.50 33.55
C SER A 40 7.49 -7.25 34.22
N SER A 41 6.92 -6.68 35.28
CA SER A 41 5.81 -7.29 36.01
C SER A 41 4.44 -7.03 35.34
N GLU A 42 3.46 -7.91 35.60
CA GLU A 42 2.06 -7.68 35.27
C GLU A 42 1.56 -6.31 35.72
N LYS A 43 1.91 -5.90 36.95
CA LYS A 43 1.55 -4.60 37.52
C LYS A 43 2.01 -3.44 36.64
N GLN A 44 3.23 -3.51 36.10
CA GLN A 44 3.74 -2.49 35.17
C GLN A 44 3.02 -2.53 33.81
N GLY A 45 2.76 -3.72 33.27
CA GLY A 45 1.99 -3.86 32.05
C GLY A 45 0.59 -3.26 32.17
N ARG A 46 -0.13 -3.54 33.28
CA ARG A 46 -1.44 -2.93 33.54
C ARG A 46 -1.37 -1.42 33.68
N ARG A 47 -0.36 -0.90 34.38
CA ARG A 47 -0.15 0.55 34.53
C ARG A 47 0.04 1.23 33.17
N ILE A 48 0.82 0.65 32.27
CA ILE A 48 1.04 1.20 30.94
C ILE A 48 -0.25 1.14 30.11
N ALA A 49 -0.98 0.02 30.12
CA ALA A 49 -2.25 -0.10 29.43
C ALA A 49 -3.28 0.93 29.92
N ASP A 50 -3.42 1.09 31.25
CA ASP A 50 -4.29 2.11 31.86
C ASP A 50 -3.90 3.52 31.42
N GLN A 51 -2.61 3.84 31.45
CA GLN A 51 -2.11 5.14 31.06
C GLN A 51 -2.44 5.50 29.60
N PHE A 52 -2.26 4.56 28.66
CA PHE A 52 -2.62 4.78 27.27
C PHE A 52 -4.13 4.89 27.03
N GLU A 53 -4.94 4.10 27.72
CA GLU A 53 -6.41 4.24 27.66
C GLU A 53 -6.87 5.61 28.16
N ARG A 54 -6.24 6.14 29.22
CA ARG A 54 -6.55 7.48 29.74
C ARG A 54 -6.11 8.59 28.79
N VAL A 55 -4.91 8.50 28.21
CA VAL A 55 -4.46 9.45 27.16
C VAL A 55 -5.46 9.44 26.00
N ARG A 56 -5.87 8.25 25.53
CA ARG A 56 -6.88 8.12 24.50
C ARG A 56 -8.20 8.81 24.90
N SER A 57 -8.65 8.64 26.15
CA SER A 57 -9.88 9.27 26.64
C SER A 57 -9.79 10.81 26.67
N VAL A 58 -8.61 11.37 26.94
CA VAL A 58 -8.36 12.83 26.86
C VAL A 58 -8.65 13.34 25.44
N PHE A 59 -8.16 12.63 24.42
CA PHE A 59 -8.44 13.03 23.03
C PHE A 59 -9.93 12.94 22.67
N HIS A 60 -10.67 11.93 23.16
CA HIS A 60 -12.12 11.85 22.97
C HIS A 60 -12.87 13.02 23.61
N VAL A 61 -12.42 13.48 24.78
CA VAL A 61 -13.01 14.64 25.45
C VAL A 61 -12.74 15.93 24.67
N LEU A 62 -11.51 16.09 24.14
CA LEU A 62 -11.10 17.30 23.45
C LEU A 62 -11.60 17.35 22.01
N PHE A 63 -11.72 16.21 21.34
CA PHE A 63 -12.11 16.07 19.93
C PHE A 63 -13.31 15.14 19.75
N PRO A 64 -14.48 15.47 20.32
CA PRO A 64 -15.64 14.56 20.38
C PRO A 64 -16.23 14.20 19.00
N LYS A 65 -15.90 14.95 17.97
CA LYS A 65 -16.34 14.70 16.59
C LYS A 65 -15.31 13.94 15.75
N ALA A 66 -14.06 13.83 16.22
CA ALA A 66 -13.01 13.15 15.52
C ALA A 66 -13.08 11.64 15.79
N ASN A 67 -12.84 10.84 14.76
CA ASN A 67 -12.62 9.41 14.95
C ASN A 67 -11.16 9.20 15.39
N VAL A 68 -10.93 9.26 16.70
CA VAL A 68 -9.59 9.13 17.29
C VAL A 68 -9.14 7.68 17.46
N ASP A 69 -10.00 6.70 17.12
CA ASP A 69 -9.63 5.30 17.24
C ASP A 69 -8.82 4.83 16.03
N PRO A 70 -7.61 4.31 16.24
CA PRO A 70 -6.82 3.77 15.15
C PRO A 70 -7.52 2.52 14.57
N ALA A 71 -7.60 2.45 13.23
CA ALA A 71 -8.12 1.28 12.54
C ALA A 71 -7.20 0.05 12.74
N SER A 72 -5.92 0.31 13.03
CA SER A 72 -4.91 -0.72 13.24
C SER A 72 -4.56 -0.84 14.72
N PRO A 73 -4.33 -2.05 15.25
CA PRO A 73 -3.93 -2.26 16.64
C PRO A 73 -2.69 -1.46 17.00
N ILE A 74 -2.63 -1.01 18.27
CA ILE A 74 -1.42 -0.42 18.85
C ILE A 74 -0.80 -1.44 19.79
N ILE A 75 0.42 -1.83 19.47
CA ILE A 75 1.23 -2.78 20.24
C ILE A 75 2.30 -2.00 20.99
N VAL A 76 2.24 -2.02 22.31
CA VAL A 76 3.21 -1.36 23.20
C VAL A 76 4.20 -2.41 23.68
N VAL A 77 5.47 -2.26 23.33
CA VAL A 77 6.56 -3.10 23.84
C VAL A 77 7.28 -2.32 24.93
N ALA A 78 6.96 -2.65 26.19
CA ALA A 78 7.46 -1.93 27.37
C ALA A 78 8.57 -2.74 28.05
N LEU A 79 9.80 -2.26 27.94
CA LEU A 79 11.00 -2.96 28.38
C LEU A 79 11.48 -2.45 29.74
N LYS A 80 11.85 -3.38 30.62
CA LYS A 80 12.22 -3.07 31.99
C LYS A 80 13.45 -2.16 32.11
N ASP A 81 14.37 -2.22 31.13
CA ASP A 81 15.65 -1.52 31.23
C ASP A 81 16.17 -1.08 29.82
N ARG A 82 17.20 -0.20 29.88
CA ARG A 82 17.88 0.33 28.72
C ARG A 82 18.49 -0.77 27.82
N LYS A 83 19.00 -1.85 28.36
CA LYS A 83 19.65 -2.91 27.58
C LYS A 83 18.62 -3.60 26.67
N GLY A 84 17.46 -3.92 27.23
CA GLY A 84 16.35 -4.47 26.44
C GLY A 84 15.89 -3.51 25.34
N PHE A 85 15.77 -2.22 25.69
CA PHE A 85 15.36 -1.16 24.76
C PHE A 85 16.35 -0.99 23.59
N GLN A 86 17.66 -0.91 23.87
CA GLN A 86 18.71 -0.79 22.86
C GLN A 86 18.75 -1.95 21.87
N ALA A 87 18.32 -3.12 22.28
CA ALA A 87 18.22 -4.27 21.37
C ALA A 87 17.17 -4.07 20.27
N LEU A 88 16.22 -3.15 20.46
CA LEU A 88 15.08 -2.90 19.57
C LEU A 88 15.01 -1.47 19.03
N GLU A 89 15.76 -0.50 19.62
CA GLU A 89 15.71 0.89 19.16
C GLU A 89 16.33 1.04 17.76
N PRO A 90 15.89 2.03 16.95
CA PRO A 90 16.42 2.26 15.61
C PRO A 90 17.94 2.52 15.62
N ASP A 91 18.62 2.03 14.57
CA ASP A 91 20.08 2.19 14.40
C ASP A 91 20.53 3.67 14.47
N ALA A 92 19.65 4.59 14.07
CA ALA A 92 19.91 6.03 14.13
C ALA A 92 20.19 6.53 15.55
N TYR A 93 19.68 5.86 16.59
CA TYR A 93 19.87 6.23 18.01
C TYR A 93 20.97 5.44 18.72
N LEU A 94 21.53 4.38 18.10
CA LEU A 94 22.56 3.53 18.71
C LEU A 94 23.98 4.14 18.72
N GLY A 95 24.20 5.27 18.04
CA GLY A 95 25.52 5.89 17.91
C GLY A 95 25.99 6.63 19.17
N LYS A 96 27.32 6.73 19.39
CA LYS A 96 27.89 7.57 20.45
C LYS A 96 27.49 9.03 20.26
N GLY A 97 27.00 9.67 21.34
CA GLY A 97 26.58 11.07 21.33
C GLY A 97 25.17 11.31 20.79
N ARG A 98 24.41 10.24 20.53
CA ARG A 98 22.99 10.33 20.20
C ARG A 98 22.13 10.52 21.44
N LEU A 99 20.89 11.02 21.21
CA LEU A 99 19.93 11.25 22.29
C LEU A 99 19.58 9.94 23.00
N ASP A 100 19.47 9.99 24.32
CA ASP A 100 18.96 8.89 25.14
C ASP A 100 17.43 8.97 25.15
N ILE A 101 16.79 8.31 24.21
CA ILE A 101 15.32 8.32 24.11
C ILE A 101 14.68 7.35 25.10
N ALA A 102 13.51 7.73 25.61
CA ALA A 102 12.70 6.92 26.52
C ALA A 102 11.73 6.00 25.78
N GLY A 103 11.46 6.30 24.54
CA GLY A 103 10.57 5.55 23.68
C GLY A 103 10.51 6.13 22.27
N PHE A 104 9.92 5.40 21.36
CA PHE A 104 9.60 5.88 20.02
C PHE A 104 8.33 5.19 19.50
N PHE A 105 7.78 5.78 18.44
CA PHE A 105 6.60 5.29 17.75
C PHE A 105 6.99 4.81 16.35
N LEU A 106 6.51 3.63 15.94
CA LEU A 106 6.75 3.07 14.63
C LEU A 106 5.42 2.74 13.95
N ARG A 107 5.16 3.38 12.81
CA ARG A 107 3.99 3.10 11.99
C ARG A 107 4.29 1.96 11.03
N ALA A 108 3.45 0.94 11.07
CA ALA A 108 3.44 -0.12 10.08
C ALA A 108 2.10 -0.11 9.30
N PRO A 109 2.02 -0.76 8.14
CA PRO A 109 0.83 -0.69 7.30
C PRO A 109 -0.45 -1.25 7.94
N ASP A 110 -0.34 -2.25 8.82
CA ASP A 110 -1.46 -2.96 9.44
C ASP A 110 -1.48 -2.88 10.97
N LYS A 111 -0.45 -2.28 11.58
CA LYS A 111 -0.32 -2.15 13.03
C LYS A 111 0.56 -0.95 13.37
N ASN A 112 0.58 -0.56 14.64
CA ASN A 112 1.46 0.48 15.13
C ASN A 112 2.23 -0.05 16.35
N TYR A 113 3.50 0.30 16.44
CA TYR A 113 4.34 -0.05 17.56
C TYR A 113 4.70 1.16 18.40
N ILE A 114 4.65 1.00 19.70
CA ILE A 114 5.22 1.91 20.68
C ILE A 114 6.28 1.13 21.43
N LEU A 115 7.53 1.55 21.38
CA LEU A 115 8.59 1.00 22.20
C LEU A 115 8.88 1.94 23.36
N LEU A 116 8.87 1.41 24.58
CA LEU A 116 9.12 2.15 25.81
C LEU A 116 10.17 1.47 26.66
N ARG A 117 10.93 2.27 27.42
CA ARG A 117 11.73 1.77 28.53
C ARG A 117 11.15 2.25 29.87
N LEU A 118 11.16 1.37 30.89
CA LEU A 118 10.50 1.61 32.17
C LEU A 118 11.45 2.13 33.25
N ASP A 119 12.76 2.14 33.00
CA ASP A 119 13.80 2.63 33.93
C ASP A 119 14.10 4.12 33.78
N VAL A 120 13.28 4.84 33.01
CA VAL A 120 13.45 6.28 32.80
C VAL A 120 13.03 7.07 34.02
N GLN A 121 13.85 8.06 34.35
CA GLN A 121 13.55 9.07 35.36
C GLN A 121 13.43 10.43 34.65
N GLY A 122 12.44 11.21 35.03
CA GLY A 122 12.19 12.54 34.47
C GLY A 122 10.77 13.00 34.77
N GLU A 123 10.50 14.25 34.48
CA GLU A 123 9.20 14.87 34.69
C GLU A 123 8.15 14.28 33.71
N HIS A 124 8.53 14.15 32.45
CA HIS A 124 7.65 13.62 31.37
C HIS A 124 8.37 12.50 30.58
N PRO A 125 8.57 11.30 31.15
CA PRO A 125 9.39 10.25 30.55
C PRO A 125 8.84 9.72 29.22
N PHE A 126 7.55 9.91 28.93
CA PHE A 126 6.88 9.43 27.74
C PHE A 126 6.47 10.55 26.76
N ALA A 127 7.00 11.76 26.95
CA ALA A 127 6.66 12.92 26.09
C ALA A 127 6.77 12.59 24.60
N THR A 128 7.89 12.05 24.15
CA THR A 128 8.10 11.66 22.73
C THR A 128 7.02 10.70 22.23
N VAL A 129 6.58 9.77 23.08
CA VAL A 129 5.54 8.80 22.68
C VAL A 129 4.19 9.47 22.56
N TYR A 130 3.85 10.37 23.46
CA TYR A 130 2.59 11.13 23.36
C TYR A 130 2.60 12.08 22.16
N HIS A 131 3.75 12.66 21.84
CA HIS A 131 3.96 13.44 20.63
C HIS A 131 3.58 12.63 19.38
N GLU A 132 4.21 11.46 19.19
CA GLU A 132 3.94 10.59 18.04
C GLU A 132 2.52 10.01 18.04
N TYR A 133 2.00 9.68 19.21
CA TYR A 133 0.62 9.22 19.35
C TYR A 133 -0.38 10.31 18.95
N THR A 134 -0.08 11.57 19.26
CA THR A 134 -0.86 12.72 18.81
C THR A 134 -0.92 12.78 17.29
N HIS A 135 0.21 12.64 16.60
CA HIS A 135 0.23 12.58 15.13
C HIS A 135 -0.62 11.44 14.56
N LEU A 136 -0.61 10.27 15.22
CA LEU A 136 -1.46 9.16 14.82
C LEU A 136 -2.95 9.52 14.90
N LEU A 137 -3.35 10.18 15.97
CA LEU A 137 -4.75 10.54 16.21
C LEU A 137 -5.23 11.68 15.28
N ILE A 138 -4.39 12.71 15.10
CA ILE A 138 -4.70 13.87 14.25
C ILE A 138 -4.70 13.46 12.76
N GLY A 139 -3.73 12.66 12.32
CA GLY A 139 -3.61 12.23 10.92
C GLY A 139 -4.80 11.43 10.39
N LYS A 140 -5.66 10.92 11.28
CA LYS A 140 -6.91 10.24 10.91
C LYS A 140 -8.11 11.13 10.73
N ALA A 141 -8.05 12.37 11.19
CA ALA A 141 -9.12 13.34 10.96
C ALA A 141 -9.32 13.66 9.46
N GLY A 142 -8.42 13.16 8.59
CA GLY A 142 -8.54 13.25 7.13
C GLY A 142 -8.37 14.64 6.55
N GLU A 143 -8.15 15.64 7.38
CA GLU A 143 -7.95 17.02 6.96
C GLU A 143 -6.45 17.32 6.83
N TRP A 144 -6.08 17.90 5.69
CA TRP A 144 -4.73 18.41 5.53
C TRP A 144 -4.48 19.54 6.54
N MET A 145 -3.35 19.45 7.25
CA MET A 145 -2.98 20.39 8.29
C MET A 145 -1.58 20.96 8.02
N PRO A 146 -1.37 22.27 8.17
CA PRO A 146 -0.02 22.87 8.08
C PRO A 146 0.93 22.25 9.09
N LEU A 147 2.20 22.07 8.68
CA LEU A 147 3.20 21.37 9.47
C LEU A 147 3.38 21.98 10.87
N TRP A 148 3.45 23.32 10.97
CA TRP A 148 3.59 24.01 12.26
C TRP A 148 2.45 23.70 13.25
N LEU A 149 1.21 23.55 12.75
CA LEU A 149 0.06 23.23 13.60
C LEU A 149 0.04 21.76 14.00
N ASN A 150 0.41 20.88 13.07
CA ASN A 150 0.55 19.46 13.33
C ASN A 150 1.60 19.20 14.42
N GLU A 151 2.79 19.78 14.28
CA GLU A 151 3.86 19.69 15.28
C GLU A 151 3.47 20.43 16.58
N GLY A 152 2.88 21.62 16.47
CA GLY A 152 2.47 22.39 17.63
C GLY A 152 1.42 21.72 18.50
N LEU A 153 0.50 20.95 17.91
CA LEU A 153 -0.44 20.11 18.66
C LEU A 153 0.27 18.91 19.29
N ALA A 154 1.19 18.26 18.57
CA ALA A 154 1.97 17.16 19.13
C ALA A 154 2.79 17.62 20.34
N GLU A 155 3.47 18.77 20.24
CA GLU A 155 4.19 19.41 21.34
C GLU A 155 3.26 19.86 22.49
N PHE A 156 2.03 20.29 22.20
CA PHE A 156 1.05 20.67 23.20
C PHE A 156 0.58 19.48 24.05
N PHE A 157 0.45 18.29 23.44
CA PHE A 157 -0.01 17.08 24.12
C PHE A 157 1.12 16.23 24.72
N GLN A 158 2.38 16.42 24.30
CA GLN A 158 3.49 15.54 24.72
C GLN A 158 3.73 15.51 26.23
N ASN A 159 3.50 16.64 26.93
CA ASN A 159 3.69 16.75 28.37
C ASN A 159 2.41 16.49 29.17
N THR A 160 1.46 15.75 28.60
CA THR A 160 0.22 15.40 29.29
C THR A 160 0.51 14.55 30.51
N GLU A 161 0.09 15.01 31.67
CA GLU A 161 0.14 14.24 32.93
C GLU A 161 -1.21 13.59 33.22
N ILE A 162 -1.18 12.30 33.48
CA ILE A 162 -2.37 11.51 33.80
C ILE A 162 -2.39 11.20 35.31
N HIS A 163 -3.44 11.69 35.98
CA HIS A 163 -3.72 11.42 37.39
C HIS A 163 -4.99 10.58 37.51
N ASP A 164 -5.26 10.05 38.71
CA ASP A 164 -6.42 9.15 38.93
C ASP A 164 -7.78 9.73 38.53
N LYS A 165 -7.98 11.03 38.69
CA LYS A 165 -9.27 11.69 38.42
C LYS A 165 -9.23 12.80 37.36
N ASN A 166 -8.06 13.18 36.92
CA ASN A 166 -7.89 14.25 35.93
C ASN A 166 -6.64 14.05 35.10
N ALA A 167 -6.59 14.75 33.98
CA ALA A 167 -5.38 14.91 33.20
C ALA A 167 -5.02 16.40 33.12
N GLN A 168 -3.75 16.70 33.18
CA GLN A 168 -3.19 18.02 32.94
C GLN A 168 -2.64 18.03 31.50
N VAL A 169 -3.10 18.96 30.68
CA VAL A 169 -2.78 19.01 29.25
C VAL A 169 -2.28 20.40 28.89
N GLY A 170 -1.24 20.47 28.09
CA GLY A 170 -0.63 21.71 27.64
C GLY A 170 0.40 22.26 28.63
N GLU A 171 0.96 21.43 29.51
CA GLU A 171 2.12 21.86 30.31
C GLU A 171 3.30 22.16 29.39
N PRO A 172 4.04 23.28 29.66
CA PRO A 172 5.17 23.65 28.85
C PRO A 172 6.36 22.71 29.04
N SER A 173 7.08 22.43 27.98
CA SER A 173 8.44 21.91 28.09
C SER A 173 9.36 23.00 28.67
N THR A 174 10.01 22.71 29.78
CA THR A 174 10.99 23.62 30.37
C THR A 174 12.12 23.93 29.39
N ASP A 175 12.56 22.92 28.64
CA ASP A 175 13.63 23.05 27.66
C ASP A 175 13.21 23.97 26.50
N ASP A 176 12.00 23.83 25.98
CA ASP A 176 11.47 24.69 24.89
C ASP A 176 11.36 26.15 25.34
N ILE A 177 10.85 26.39 26.54
CA ILE A 177 10.77 27.74 27.09
C ILE A 177 12.14 28.36 27.24
N LEU A 178 13.11 27.63 27.77
CA LEU A 178 14.50 28.11 27.92
C LEU A 178 15.11 28.37 26.54
N TYR A 179 14.86 27.50 25.58
CA TYR A 179 15.34 27.66 24.20
C TYR A 179 14.76 28.92 23.56
N LEU A 180 13.44 29.13 23.62
CA LEU A 180 12.77 30.32 23.04
C LEU A 180 13.22 31.63 23.69
N ARG A 181 13.58 31.62 25.00
CA ARG A 181 14.11 32.80 25.68
C ARG A 181 15.53 33.15 25.27
N GLN A 182 16.31 32.17 24.84
CA GLN A 182 17.71 32.33 24.42
C GLN A 182 17.85 32.61 22.93
N ASN A 183 16.83 32.28 22.14
CA ASN A 183 16.84 32.39 20.71
C ASN A 183 15.74 33.34 20.20
N ARG A 184 15.98 33.94 19.05
CA ARG A 184 14.98 34.77 18.42
C ARG A 184 13.93 33.91 17.76
N LEU A 185 12.65 34.22 17.96
CA LEU A 185 11.54 33.57 17.29
C LEU A 185 11.62 33.78 15.77
N LEU A 186 11.13 32.83 15.01
CA LEU A 186 10.93 32.97 13.58
C LEU A 186 9.83 34.03 13.33
N PRO A 187 9.91 34.83 12.25
CA PRO A 187 8.76 35.61 11.83
C PRO A 187 7.57 34.67 11.59
N LEU A 188 6.38 34.97 12.10
CA LEU A 188 5.19 34.13 11.92
C LEU A 188 4.92 33.81 10.44
N THR A 189 5.18 34.75 9.52
CA THR A 189 5.07 34.52 8.08
C THR A 189 6.06 33.44 7.57
N THR A 190 7.15 33.20 8.29
CA THR A 190 8.10 32.11 8.01
C THR A 190 7.61 30.82 8.66
N LEU A 191 7.28 30.83 9.95
CA LEU A 191 6.76 29.67 10.69
C LEU A 191 5.57 29.02 9.97
N LEU A 192 4.60 29.83 9.55
CA LEU A 192 3.38 29.39 8.86
C LEU A 192 3.63 28.75 7.48
N LYS A 193 4.80 28.96 6.88
CA LYS A 193 5.19 28.42 5.56
C LYS A 193 6.19 27.27 5.64
N VAL A 194 6.62 26.90 6.84
CA VAL A 194 7.53 25.75 6.99
C VAL A 194 6.88 24.49 6.45
N ASP A 195 7.58 23.80 5.57
CA ASP A 195 7.23 22.50 5.01
C ASP A 195 8.36 21.47 5.25
N VAL A 196 8.15 20.25 4.82
CA VAL A 196 9.10 19.13 4.99
C VAL A 196 10.48 19.37 4.33
N ASN A 197 10.58 20.30 3.38
CA ASN A 197 11.83 20.66 2.69
C ASN A 197 12.48 21.93 3.30
N SER A 198 11.84 22.54 4.28
CA SER A 198 12.34 23.74 4.91
C SER A 198 13.60 23.47 5.75
N PRO A 199 14.61 24.38 5.72
CA PRO A 199 15.80 24.25 6.57
C PRO A 199 15.48 24.40 8.07
N TYR A 200 14.29 24.81 8.44
CA TYR A 200 13.83 24.90 9.83
C TYR A 200 13.19 23.60 10.35
N TYR A 201 12.77 22.71 9.43
CA TYR A 201 12.22 21.41 9.78
C TYR A 201 13.30 20.34 9.67
N HIS A 202 13.68 19.79 10.80
CA HIS A 202 14.61 18.67 10.90
C HIS A 202 14.00 17.64 11.87
N GLU A 203 13.42 16.60 11.34
CA GLU A 203 12.78 15.53 12.13
C GLU A 203 13.74 14.91 13.18
N GLU A 204 15.04 14.93 12.89
CA GLU A 204 16.09 14.46 13.78
C GLU A 204 16.43 15.45 14.91
N GLN A 205 15.95 16.71 14.87
CA GLN A 205 16.25 17.79 15.80
C GLN A 205 14.97 18.41 16.37
N LYS A 206 14.18 17.61 17.08
CA LYS A 206 12.93 18.06 17.72
C LYS A 206 13.11 19.21 18.74
N GLY A 207 14.32 19.58 19.10
CA GLY A 207 14.65 20.74 19.95
C GLY A 207 14.97 22.02 19.18
N SER A 208 14.46 22.20 17.95
CA SER A 208 14.71 23.40 17.14
C SER A 208 13.71 24.52 17.46
N VAL A 209 14.04 25.74 17.01
CA VAL A 209 13.14 26.90 17.15
C VAL A 209 11.77 26.65 16.53
N PHE A 210 11.70 25.85 15.47
CA PHE A 210 10.46 25.52 14.80
C PHE A 210 9.48 24.77 15.72
N TYR A 211 9.93 23.71 16.40
CA TYR A 211 9.09 22.92 17.30
C TYR A 211 8.67 23.72 18.53
N ALA A 212 9.62 24.36 19.18
CA ALA A 212 9.36 25.17 20.37
C ALA A 212 8.40 26.34 20.07
N GLU A 213 8.55 27.03 18.92
CA GLU A 213 7.66 28.13 18.52
C GLU A 213 6.29 27.62 18.05
N SER A 214 6.22 26.47 17.39
CA SER A 214 4.96 25.80 17.03
C SER A 214 4.17 25.45 18.29
N TRP A 215 4.83 24.92 19.33
CA TRP A 215 4.23 24.75 20.65
C TRP A 215 3.73 26.08 21.22
N ALA A 216 4.56 27.10 21.24
CA ALA A 216 4.22 28.39 21.88
C ALA A 216 3.00 29.05 21.21
N LEU A 217 2.93 29.04 19.87
CA LEU A 217 1.80 29.61 19.12
C LEU A 217 0.53 28.78 19.36
N THR A 218 0.61 27.47 19.28
CA THR A 218 -0.53 26.56 19.54
C THR A 218 -1.03 26.72 20.97
N HIS A 219 -0.14 26.72 21.95
CA HIS A 219 -0.47 26.89 23.35
C HIS A 219 -1.12 28.27 23.62
N TYR A 220 -0.57 29.34 23.05
CA TYR A 220 -1.13 30.69 23.17
C TYR A 220 -2.56 30.75 22.62
N LEU A 221 -2.78 30.22 21.44
CA LEU A 221 -4.10 30.23 20.77
C LEU A 221 -5.11 29.37 21.55
N GLU A 222 -4.75 28.13 21.90
CA GLU A 222 -5.62 27.21 22.67
C GLU A 222 -6.04 27.82 24.01
N MET A 223 -5.07 28.34 24.78
CA MET A 223 -5.37 28.93 26.09
C MET A 223 -6.17 30.23 25.99
N THR A 224 -5.94 31.02 24.94
CA THR A 224 -6.66 32.29 24.75
C THR A 224 -8.06 32.05 24.22
N ASP A 225 -8.24 31.13 23.28
CA ASP A 225 -9.55 30.78 22.70
C ASP A 225 -10.50 30.26 23.80
N ARG A 226 -10.02 29.42 24.70
CA ARG A 226 -10.82 28.93 25.83
C ARG A 226 -11.25 30.04 26.80
N VAL A 227 -10.37 31.01 27.05
CA VAL A 227 -10.67 32.14 27.95
C VAL A 227 -11.65 33.11 27.28
N GLN A 228 -11.46 33.40 26.00
CA GLN A 228 -12.25 34.37 25.22
C GLN A 228 -13.48 33.75 24.56
N GLN A 229 -13.65 32.42 24.64
CA GLN A 229 -14.71 31.66 23.96
C GLN A 229 -14.68 31.89 22.42
N THR A 230 -13.48 31.95 21.85
CA THR A 230 -13.19 32.04 20.41
C THR A 230 -12.74 30.69 19.88
N HIS A 231 -12.68 30.54 18.54
CA HIS A 231 -12.35 29.29 17.84
C HIS A 231 -11.27 29.52 16.77
N ARG A 232 -10.36 30.47 16.99
CA ARG A 232 -9.40 30.95 15.99
C ARG A 232 -8.55 29.83 15.38
N LEU A 233 -8.14 28.86 16.22
CA LEU A 233 -7.31 27.75 15.76
C LEU A 233 -8.09 26.81 14.83
N SER A 234 -9.35 26.48 15.16
CA SER A 234 -10.20 25.69 14.28
C SER A 234 -10.63 26.44 13.02
N ASP A 235 -10.90 27.74 13.13
CA ASP A 235 -11.22 28.60 11.98
C ASP A 235 -10.02 28.65 11.01
N TYR A 236 -8.80 28.77 11.55
CA TYR A 236 -7.57 28.72 10.77
C TYR A 236 -7.43 27.37 10.04
N ALA A 237 -7.58 26.24 10.73
CA ALA A 237 -7.48 24.93 10.13
C ALA A 237 -8.49 24.75 8.99
N GLN A 238 -9.74 25.22 9.17
CA GLN A 238 -10.77 25.17 8.14
C GLN A 238 -10.41 26.05 6.93
N LEU A 239 -9.91 27.27 7.15
CA LEU A 239 -9.54 28.20 6.07
C LEU A 239 -8.38 27.65 5.23
N VAL A 240 -7.37 27.08 5.89
CA VAL A 240 -6.21 26.49 5.20
C VAL A 240 -6.61 25.27 4.40
N SER A 241 -7.49 24.42 4.91
CA SER A 241 -7.99 23.24 4.19
C SER A 241 -8.70 23.61 2.89
N GLN A 242 -9.33 24.78 2.84
CA GLN A 242 -10.03 25.28 1.65
C GLN A 242 -9.11 25.94 0.62
N ASN A 243 -8.12 26.73 1.07
CA ASN A 243 -7.34 27.63 0.20
C ASN A 243 -5.84 27.33 0.13
N HIS A 244 -5.31 26.49 1.02
CA HIS A 244 -3.88 26.16 1.16
C HIS A 244 -2.91 27.35 1.36
N ASP A 245 -3.40 28.58 1.51
CA ASP A 245 -2.58 29.74 1.85
C ASP A 245 -2.56 29.94 3.37
N SER A 246 -1.55 29.37 4.00
CA SER A 246 -1.34 29.42 5.44
C SER A 246 -1.30 30.84 6.01
N VAL A 247 -0.67 31.78 5.31
CA VAL A 247 -0.50 33.16 5.81
C VAL A 247 -1.78 33.94 5.69
N ALA A 248 -2.48 33.85 4.55
CA ALA A 248 -3.76 34.53 4.36
C ALA A 248 -4.82 33.98 5.33
N ALA A 249 -4.87 32.68 5.53
CA ALA A 249 -5.74 32.05 6.52
C ALA A 249 -5.44 32.53 7.95
N ALA A 250 -4.15 32.63 8.32
CA ALA A 250 -3.74 33.13 9.62
C ALA A 250 -4.10 34.62 9.84
N GLN A 251 -3.97 35.46 8.82
CA GLN A 251 -4.41 36.86 8.91
C GLN A 251 -5.93 36.95 9.12
N GLN A 252 -6.70 36.08 8.49
CA GLN A 252 -8.16 36.07 8.64
C GLN A 252 -8.57 35.55 10.01
N ALA A 253 -7.96 34.46 10.49
CA ALA A 253 -8.34 33.80 11.73
C ALA A 253 -7.74 34.47 12.97
N PHE A 254 -6.48 34.90 12.91
CA PHE A 254 -5.73 35.44 14.05
C PHE A 254 -5.64 36.95 14.08
N GLY A 255 -5.96 37.63 12.97
CA GLY A 255 -5.82 39.09 12.81
C GLY A 255 -4.42 39.49 12.38
N ASP A 256 -3.99 40.68 12.82
CA ASP A 256 -2.70 41.27 12.45
C ASP A 256 -1.53 40.41 12.99
N LEU A 257 -0.78 39.78 12.08
CA LEU A 257 0.35 38.91 12.42
C LEU A 257 1.52 39.67 13.06
N VAL A 258 1.68 40.95 12.81
CA VAL A 258 2.72 41.78 13.48
C VAL A 258 2.37 41.96 14.96
N VAL A 259 1.10 42.21 15.25
CA VAL A 259 0.60 42.29 16.63
C VAL A 259 0.70 40.94 17.33
N LEU A 260 0.31 39.87 16.64
CA LEU A 260 0.41 38.50 17.15
C LEU A 260 1.86 38.10 17.45
N GLN A 261 2.82 38.42 16.56
CA GLN A 261 4.25 38.20 16.79
C GLN A 261 4.74 38.85 18.09
N LYS A 262 4.46 40.16 18.29
CA LYS A 262 4.83 40.86 19.52
C LYS A 262 4.17 40.27 20.76
N THR A 263 2.96 39.78 20.61
CA THR A 263 2.23 39.12 21.69
C THR A 263 2.88 37.79 22.03
N LEU A 264 3.30 37.02 21.04
CA LEU A 264 3.98 35.74 21.23
C LEU A 264 5.36 35.93 21.88
N ASP A 265 6.16 36.93 21.42
CA ASP A 265 7.43 37.30 22.06
C ASP A 265 7.25 37.61 23.57
N SER A 266 6.18 38.36 23.89
CA SER A 266 5.83 38.65 25.28
C SER A 266 5.33 37.42 26.05
N TYR A 267 4.65 36.53 25.34
CA TYR A 267 4.09 35.31 25.93
C TYR A 267 5.17 34.35 26.38
N VAL A 268 6.15 34.06 25.54
CA VAL A 268 7.26 33.14 25.85
C VAL A 268 8.18 33.66 26.96
N SER A 269 8.14 34.98 27.24
CA SER A 269 8.91 35.60 28.31
C SER A 269 8.27 35.47 29.71
N ARG A 270 7.03 34.96 29.79
CA ARG A 270 6.31 34.81 31.09
C ARG A 270 6.98 33.81 31.99
N SER A 271 6.85 34.00 33.29
CA SER A 271 7.39 33.09 34.32
C SER A 271 6.50 31.87 34.59
N SER A 272 5.23 31.91 34.14
CA SER A 272 4.28 30.81 34.35
C SER A 272 3.31 30.71 33.16
N PHE A 273 2.90 29.50 32.86
CA PHE A 273 1.97 29.15 31.83
C PHE A 273 0.75 28.42 32.41
N LYS A 274 -0.39 28.59 31.81
CA LYS A 274 -1.60 27.86 32.19
C LYS A 274 -1.59 26.50 31.49
N TYR A 275 -2.23 25.53 32.09
CA TYR A 275 -2.54 24.25 31.48
C TYR A 275 -4.02 23.91 31.70
N LEU A 276 -4.52 22.94 30.96
CA LEU A 276 -5.90 22.47 31.09
C LEU A 276 -5.94 21.34 32.13
N THR A 277 -6.92 21.42 33.02
CA THR A 277 -7.24 20.28 33.87
C THR A 277 -8.57 19.69 33.39
N LEU A 278 -8.51 18.49 32.86
CA LEU A 278 -9.64 17.77 32.29
C LEU A 278 -10.05 16.65 33.27
N ALA A 279 -11.34 16.56 33.62
CA ALA A 279 -11.82 15.40 34.32
C ALA A 279 -11.69 14.17 33.41
N THR A 280 -10.89 13.21 33.82
CA THR A 280 -10.85 11.91 33.14
C THR A 280 -12.03 11.10 33.67
N ALA A 281 -13.09 11.02 32.87
CA ALA A 281 -14.36 10.39 33.26
C ALA A 281 -14.30 8.86 33.30
N THR A 282 -13.17 8.25 33.03
CA THR A 282 -13.07 6.81 32.95
C THR A 282 -12.18 6.25 34.05
N GLU A 283 -12.81 5.70 35.07
CA GLU A 283 -12.24 4.51 35.70
C GLU A 283 -12.12 3.50 34.55
N VAL A 284 -10.87 3.30 34.08
CA VAL A 284 -10.60 2.18 33.18
C VAL A 284 -10.93 0.94 33.99
N ASP A 285 -11.92 0.18 33.58
CA ASP A 285 -12.28 -1.04 34.30
C ASP A 285 -11.12 -2.03 34.22
N ASP A 286 -10.35 -2.14 35.29
CA ASP A 286 -9.24 -3.08 35.42
C ASP A 286 -9.67 -4.54 35.15
N ASN A 287 -10.97 -4.86 35.29
CA ASN A 287 -11.53 -6.17 34.97
C ASN A 287 -11.65 -6.40 33.46
N ALA A 288 -11.63 -5.34 32.65
CA ALA A 288 -11.60 -5.45 31.20
C ALA A 288 -10.21 -5.86 30.69
N PHE A 289 -9.17 -5.77 31.52
CA PHE A 289 -7.80 -6.12 31.12
C PHE A 289 -7.60 -7.63 31.18
N ARG A 290 -7.27 -8.23 30.03
CA ARG A 290 -6.88 -9.63 29.95
C ARG A 290 -5.36 -9.76 30.04
N VAL A 291 -4.91 -10.64 30.92
CA VAL A 291 -3.48 -10.85 31.16
C VAL A 291 -3.14 -12.31 30.89
N ARG A 292 -2.04 -12.52 30.19
CA ARG A 292 -1.46 -13.85 30.01
C ARG A 292 0.07 -13.80 30.03
N ALA A 293 0.67 -14.88 30.50
CA ALA A 293 2.09 -15.09 30.27
C ALA A 293 2.34 -15.37 28.79
N LEU A 294 3.39 -14.77 28.22
CA LEU A 294 3.86 -15.05 26.87
C LEU A 294 4.98 -16.09 26.90
N LYS A 295 4.92 -17.03 25.96
CA LYS A 295 6.09 -17.87 25.69
C LYS A 295 7.17 -17.03 25.01
N LEU A 296 8.42 -17.38 25.24
CA LEU A 296 9.54 -16.66 24.65
C LEU A 296 9.50 -16.55 23.11
N PRO A 297 9.12 -17.61 22.36
CA PRO A 297 8.94 -17.48 20.90
C PRO A 297 7.89 -16.43 20.50
N GLU A 298 6.76 -16.33 21.23
CA GLU A 298 5.71 -15.34 20.94
C GLU A 298 6.25 -13.90 21.15
N ALA A 299 6.93 -13.66 22.29
CA ALA A 299 7.53 -12.35 22.56
C ALA A 299 8.64 -11.99 21.54
N ASN A 300 9.46 -12.97 21.16
CA ASN A 300 10.52 -12.80 20.17
C ASN A 300 9.97 -12.55 18.77
N ALA A 301 8.84 -13.16 18.41
CA ALA A 301 8.18 -12.88 17.13
C ALA A 301 7.74 -11.42 17.04
N VAL A 302 7.13 -10.86 18.09
CA VAL A 302 6.75 -9.43 18.14
C VAL A 302 7.97 -8.52 18.08
N ARG A 303 9.05 -8.87 18.79
CA ARG A 303 10.33 -8.12 18.75
C ARG A 303 10.95 -8.13 17.35
N ALA A 304 10.92 -9.28 16.69
CA ALA A 304 11.43 -9.43 15.34
C ALA A 304 10.58 -8.66 14.32
N ASP A 305 9.27 -8.65 14.49
CA ASP A 305 8.35 -7.91 13.62
C ASP A 305 8.59 -6.38 13.76
N LEU A 306 8.77 -5.88 14.99
CA LEU A 306 9.17 -4.49 15.23
C LEU A 306 10.49 -4.16 14.52
N LEU A 307 11.53 -5.00 14.69
CA LEU A 307 12.83 -4.82 14.02
C LEU A 307 12.71 -4.83 12.49
N ALA A 308 11.82 -5.67 11.93
CA ALA A 308 11.60 -5.74 10.50
C ALA A 308 11.02 -4.42 9.94
N TYR A 309 10.05 -3.84 10.63
CA TYR A 309 9.47 -2.55 10.26
C TYR A 309 10.43 -1.38 10.50
N ASP A 310 11.28 -1.47 11.52
CA ASP A 310 12.36 -0.52 11.79
C ASP A 310 13.57 -0.67 10.86
N GLN A 311 13.47 -1.48 9.82
CA GLN A 311 14.51 -1.73 8.81
C GLN A 311 15.78 -2.43 9.33
N ARG A 312 15.78 -2.92 10.57
CA ARG A 312 16.82 -3.76 11.13
C ARG A 312 16.69 -5.21 10.65
N THR A 313 16.67 -5.38 9.33
CA THR A 313 16.34 -6.64 8.64
C THR A 313 17.22 -7.81 9.09
N LYS A 314 18.52 -7.59 9.31
CA LYS A 314 19.45 -8.66 9.74
C LYS A 314 19.10 -9.18 11.14
N ASP A 315 18.83 -8.27 12.07
CA ASP A 315 18.49 -8.62 13.46
C ASP A 315 17.12 -9.29 13.51
N ALA A 316 16.14 -8.78 12.74
CA ALA A 316 14.83 -9.37 12.61
C ALA A 316 14.92 -10.82 12.10
N ARG A 317 15.65 -11.06 11.00
CA ARG A 317 15.82 -12.39 10.40
C ARG A 317 16.49 -13.37 11.38
N ALA A 318 17.58 -12.95 12.02
CA ALA A 318 18.27 -13.78 13.02
C ALA A 318 17.35 -14.19 14.18
N LEU A 319 16.51 -13.28 14.65
CA LEU A 319 15.55 -13.56 15.72
C LEU A 319 14.41 -14.47 15.24
N LEU A 320 13.90 -14.28 14.01
CA LEU A 320 12.88 -15.11 13.40
C LEU A 320 13.35 -16.56 13.18
N GLU A 321 14.60 -16.76 12.80
CA GLU A 321 15.18 -18.10 12.68
C GLU A 321 15.18 -18.86 14.03
N VAL A 322 15.43 -18.15 15.13
CA VAL A 322 15.31 -18.72 16.47
C VAL A 322 13.85 -19.05 16.80
N VAL A 323 12.93 -18.12 16.52
CA VAL A 323 11.48 -18.32 16.76
C VAL A 323 10.98 -19.55 16.01
N LEU A 324 11.25 -19.65 14.70
CA LEU A 324 10.75 -20.73 13.84
C LEU A 324 11.40 -22.09 14.15
N ARG A 325 12.61 -22.11 14.72
CA ARG A 325 13.21 -23.33 15.22
C ARG A 325 12.50 -23.84 16.48
N ASP A 326 12.14 -22.93 17.40
CA ASP A 326 11.56 -23.24 18.71
C ASP A 326 10.02 -23.38 18.64
N ASP A 327 9.38 -22.69 17.71
CA ASP A 327 7.94 -22.72 17.39
C ASP A 327 7.73 -22.62 15.87
N PRO A 328 7.80 -23.75 15.14
CA PRO A 328 7.66 -23.77 13.69
C PRO A 328 6.31 -23.28 13.16
N ASN A 329 5.28 -23.24 13.99
CA ASN A 329 3.93 -22.82 13.63
C ASN A 329 3.62 -21.37 14.12
N ASN A 330 4.63 -20.60 14.44
CA ASN A 330 4.45 -19.22 14.86
C ASN A 330 3.96 -18.35 13.70
N VAL A 331 2.68 -18.01 13.71
CA VAL A 331 2.01 -17.26 12.63
C VAL A 331 2.71 -15.94 12.33
N LEU A 332 2.96 -15.12 13.38
CA LEU A 332 3.61 -13.81 13.22
C LEU A 332 5.02 -13.93 12.64
N ALA A 333 5.76 -15.00 12.99
CA ALA A 333 7.07 -15.22 12.41
C ALA A 333 7.01 -15.53 10.91
N HIS A 334 6.01 -16.28 10.46
CA HIS A 334 5.77 -16.53 9.02
C HIS A 334 5.35 -15.24 8.30
N GLU A 335 4.46 -14.43 8.89
CA GLU A 335 4.04 -13.12 8.35
C GLU A 335 5.23 -12.18 8.17
N THR A 336 6.06 -12.07 9.21
CA THR A 336 7.23 -11.19 9.19
C THR A 336 8.31 -11.66 8.22
N MET A 337 8.56 -12.97 8.11
CA MET A 337 9.45 -13.52 7.07
C MET A 337 8.91 -13.21 5.67
N GLY A 338 7.61 -13.37 5.46
CA GLY A 338 6.95 -12.98 4.20
C GLY A 338 7.15 -11.50 3.87
N TYR A 339 7.02 -10.62 4.86
CA TYR A 339 7.27 -9.20 4.70
C TYR A 339 8.73 -8.88 4.33
N LEU A 340 9.70 -9.51 5.00
CA LEU A 340 11.12 -9.32 4.69
C LEU A 340 11.46 -9.77 3.26
N GLU A 341 11.00 -10.96 2.85
CA GLU A 341 11.22 -11.47 1.51
C GLU A 341 10.54 -10.59 0.44
N PHE A 342 9.32 -10.12 0.72
CA PHE A 342 8.62 -9.20 -0.18
C PHE A 342 9.37 -7.88 -0.38
N ARG A 343 9.90 -7.29 0.69
CA ARG A 343 10.70 -6.06 0.61
C ARG A 343 12.00 -6.22 -0.16
N GLU A 344 12.62 -7.38 -0.06
CA GLU A 344 13.82 -7.75 -0.81
C GLU A 344 13.50 -8.20 -2.25
N ASN A 345 12.23 -8.13 -2.66
CA ASN A 345 11.71 -8.54 -3.98
C ASN A 345 11.92 -10.04 -4.28
N HIS A 346 12.01 -10.87 -3.26
CA HIS A 346 12.06 -12.33 -3.37
C HIS A 346 10.64 -12.90 -3.37
N LEU A 347 9.89 -12.65 -4.45
CA LEU A 347 8.44 -12.87 -4.48
C LEU A 347 8.02 -14.35 -4.24
N GLU A 348 8.77 -15.32 -4.78
CA GLU A 348 8.48 -16.76 -4.57
C GLU A 348 8.64 -17.16 -3.08
N ALA A 349 9.70 -16.66 -2.43
CA ALA A 349 9.90 -16.91 -1.00
C ALA A 349 8.82 -16.21 -0.16
N ALA A 350 8.47 -14.98 -0.50
CA ALA A 350 7.40 -14.23 0.15
C ALA A 350 6.05 -14.96 0.04
N GLN A 351 5.69 -15.45 -1.16
CA GLN A 351 4.48 -16.23 -1.38
C GLN A 351 4.44 -17.46 -0.47
N LYS A 352 5.55 -18.19 -0.38
CA LYS A 352 5.63 -19.38 0.47
C LYS A 352 5.41 -19.03 1.94
N TRP A 353 6.09 -18.00 2.46
CA TRP A 353 5.97 -17.61 3.86
C TRP A 353 4.56 -17.10 4.20
N TYR A 354 3.99 -16.22 3.36
CA TYR A 354 2.61 -15.77 3.55
C TYR A 354 1.60 -16.92 3.39
N GLY A 355 1.85 -17.86 2.47
CA GLY A 355 1.01 -19.06 2.31
C GLY A 355 1.00 -19.94 3.55
N GLU A 356 2.15 -20.12 4.21
CA GLU A 356 2.19 -20.85 5.49
C GLU A 356 1.45 -20.06 6.60
N ALA A 357 1.61 -18.72 6.67
CA ALA A 357 0.85 -17.91 7.61
C ALA A 357 -0.67 -18.04 7.41
N VAL A 358 -1.13 -18.01 6.15
CA VAL A 358 -2.56 -18.18 5.80
C VAL A 358 -3.07 -19.57 6.20
N LYS A 359 -2.31 -20.64 5.96
CA LYS A 359 -2.66 -22.00 6.40
C LYS A 359 -2.74 -22.15 7.92
N LEU A 360 -1.96 -21.36 8.65
CA LEU A 360 -1.96 -21.30 10.11
C LEU A 360 -3.01 -20.32 10.67
N ASP A 361 -3.99 -19.93 9.87
CA ASP A 361 -5.10 -19.03 10.24
C ASP A 361 -4.63 -17.62 10.68
N SER A 362 -3.73 -17.04 9.88
CA SER A 362 -3.27 -15.65 10.07
C SER A 362 -4.45 -14.69 10.23
N GLN A 363 -4.33 -13.78 11.20
CA GLN A 363 -5.27 -12.68 11.40
C GLN A 363 -4.74 -11.35 10.84
N SER A 364 -3.70 -11.39 10.02
CA SER A 364 -3.16 -10.22 9.32
C SER A 364 -3.83 -10.04 7.95
N CYS A 365 -4.49 -8.91 7.76
CA CYS A 365 -5.06 -8.56 6.45
C CYS A 365 -3.95 -8.48 5.37
N LEU A 366 -2.74 -8.06 5.75
CA LEU A 366 -1.61 -7.95 4.83
C LEU A 366 -1.09 -9.33 4.39
N ALA A 367 -1.04 -10.32 5.30
CA ALA A 367 -0.60 -11.66 4.94
C ALA A 367 -1.52 -12.27 3.87
N HIS A 368 -2.83 -12.17 4.05
CA HIS A 368 -3.82 -12.59 3.06
C HIS A 368 -3.72 -11.80 1.76
N TYR A 369 -3.59 -10.48 1.85
CA TYR A 369 -3.47 -9.61 0.68
C TYR A 369 -2.22 -9.92 -0.14
N TYR A 370 -1.04 -9.99 0.48
CA TYR A 370 0.22 -10.26 -0.23
C TYR A 370 0.28 -11.68 -0.76
N PHE A 371 -0.20 -12.68 -0.02
CA PHE A 371 -0.33 -14.02 -0.55
C PHE A 371 -1.12 -14.04 -1.86
N ALA A 372 -2.31 -13.44 -1.87
CA ALA A 372 -3.16 -13.40 -3.04
C ALA A 372 -2.53 -12.61 -4.21
N THR A 373 -2.00 -11.40 -3.94
CA THR A 373 -1.46 -10.54 -5.00
C THR A 373 -0.18 -11.09 -5.62
N ILE A 374 0.67 -11.74 -4.84
CA ILE A 374 1.88 -12.40 -5.35
C ILE A 374 1.48 -13.63 -6.18
N SER A 375 0.50 -14.43 -5.69
CA SER A 375 -0.02 -15.59 -6.41
C SER A 375 -0.63 -15.21 -7.76
N MET A 376 -1.37 -14.09 -7.81
CA MET A 376 -1.91 -13.54 -9.07
C MET A 376 -0.79 -13.19 -10.07
N ARG A 377 0.32 -12.63 -9.62
CA ARG A 377 1.46 -12.27 -10.47
C ARG A 377 2.25 -13.48 -10.97
N ALA A 378 2.38 -14.50 -10.15
CA ALA A 378 3.09 -15.73 -10.49
C ALA A 378 2.36 -16.58 -11.54
N GLY A 379 1.06 -16.35 -11.76
CA GLY A 379 0.25 -17.13 -12.71
C GLY A 379 -0.05 -18.56 -12.26
N ASP A 380 0.43 -18.97 -11.10
CA ASP A 380 0.18 -20.29 -10.48
C ASP A 380 -1.05 -20.17 -9.56
N LEU A 381 -2.23 -20.11 -10.21
CA LEU A 381 -3.45 -19.67 -9.55
C LEU A 381 -4.32 -20.85 -9.14
N ASN A 382 -4.30 -21.17 -7.85
CA ASN A 382 -5.53 -21.67 -7.24
C ASN A 382 -6.50 -20.49 -7.07
N ALA A 383 -7.37 -20.27 -8.07
CA ALA A 383 -8.29 -19.14 -8.09
C ALA A 383 -9.17 -19.06 -6.84
N ALA A 384 -9.53 -20.19 -6.26
CA ALA A 384 -10.34 -20.26 -5.04
C ALA A 384 -9.55 -19.76 -3.80
N GLU A 385 -8.27 -20.07 -3.70
CA GLU A 385 -7.42 -19.61 -2.58
C GLU A 385 -7.15 -18.09 -2.67
N VAL A 386 -6.94 -17.57 -3.89
CA VAL A 386 -6.76 -16.14 -4.12
C VAL A 386 -8.02 -15.37 -3.71
N GLU A 387 -9.20 -15.79 -4.19
CA GLU A 387 -10.47 -15.17 -3.81
C GLU A 387 -10.71 -15.24 -2.30
N ALA A 388 -10.53 -16.42 -1.70
CA ALA A 388 -10.71 -16.63 -0.26
C ALA A 388 -9.79 -15.71 0.55
N SER A 389 -8.52 -15.56 0.14
CA SER A 389 -7.56 -14.71 0.83
C SER A 389 -7.90 -13.22 0.70
N LEU A 390 -8.30 -12.73 -0.49
CA LEU A 390 -8.72 -11.33 -0.65
C LEU A 390 -10.00 -11.03 0.16
N ARG A 391 -10.96 -11.95 0.19
CA ARG A 391 -12.15 -11.81 1.03
C ARG A 391 -11.81 -11.84 2.53
N ALA A 392 -10.85 -12.66 2.94
CA ALA A 392 -10.36 -12.68 4.31
C ALA A 392 -9.67 -11.35 4.66
N ALA A 393 -8.84 -10.80 3.78
CA ALA A 393 -8.21 -9.49 3.98
C ALA A 393 -9.26 -8.38 4.20
N ILE A 394 -10.32 -8.35 3.38
CA ILE A 394 -11.44 -7.40 3.53
C ILE A 394 -12.17 -7.59 4.86
N LYS A 395 -12.43 -8.85 5.24
CA LYS A 395 -13.11 -9.16 6.51
C LYS A 395 -12.29 -8.73 7.72
N LEU A 396 -10.97 -8.96 7.68
CA LEU A 396 -10.05 -8.60 8.76
C LEU A 396 -9.85 -7.08 8.89
N ASN A 397 -9.83 -6.37 7.77
CA ASN A 397 -9.77 -4.91 7.75
C ASN A 397 -10.71 -4.34 6.67
N PRO A 398 -11.97 -4.01 7.03
CA PRO A 398 -12.95 -3.46 6.08
C PRO A 398 -12.57 -2.09 5.49
N ASN A 399 -11.57 -1.41 6.06
CA ASN A 399 -11.08 -0.13 5.56
C ASN A 399 -9.81 -0.27 4.68
N PHE A 400 -9.40 -1.48 4.37
CA PHE A 400 -8.22 -1.75 3.57
C PHE A 400 -8.55 -1.71 2.07
N ALA A 401 -8.60 -0.51 1.49
CA ALA A 401 -8.93 -0.26 0.08
C ALA A 401 -8.18 -1.15 -0.93
N PRO A 402 -6.86 -1.46 -0.76
CA PRO A 402 -6.15 -2.31 -1.71
C PRO A 402 -6.75 -3.70 -1.89
N ALA A 403 -7.35 -4.31 -0.85
CA ALA A 403 -7.93 -5.65 -0.97
C ALA A 403 -9.22 -5.65 -1.82
N TYR A 404 -10.03 -4.61 -1.72
CA TYR A 404 -11.21 -4.44 -2.58
C TYR A 404 -10.81 -4.27 -4.04
N ASP A 405 -9.82 -3.43 -4.31
CA ASP A 405 -9.31 -3.18 -5.65
C ASP A 405 -8.72 -4.45 -6.28
N GLN A 406 -7.92 -5.21 -5.54
CA GLN A 406 -7.33 -6.45 -6.04
C GLN A 406 -8.37 -7.56 -6.25
N LEU A 407 -9.39 -7.65 -5.42
CA LEU A 407 -10.48 -8.62 -5.63
C LEU A 407 -11.30 -8.26 -6.88
N ALA A 408 -11.55 -6.98 -7.10
CA ALA A 408 -12.21 -6.51 -8.30
C ALA A 408 -11.37 -6.79 -9.56
N ALA A 409 -10.07 -6.49 -9.51
CA ALA A 409 -9.14 -6.80 -10.61
C ALA A 409 -9.08 -8.30 -10.89
N PHE A 410 -9.07 -9.14 -9.84
CA PHE A 410 -9.10 -10.59 -9.96
C PHE A 410 -10.36 -11.09 -10.68
N PHE A 411 -11.54 -10.58 -10.33
CA PHE A 411 -12.79 -10.92 -11.03
C PHE A 411 -12.80 -10.43 -12.48
N GLY A 412 -12.27 -9.24 -12.74
CA GLY A 412 -12.08 -8.73 -14.11
C GLY A 412 -11.21 -9.69 -14.95
N MET A 413 -10.05 -10.10 -14.42
CA MET A 413 -9.15 -11.05 -15.09
C MET A 413 -9.81 -12.41 -15.37
N GLN A 414 -10.73 -12.85 -14.52
CA GLN A 414 -11.45 -14.11 -14.67
C GLN A 414 -12.73 -13.98 -15.53
N HIS A 415 -13.10 -12.77 -15.96
CA HIS A 415 -14.39 -12.45 -16.58
C HIS A 415 -15.60 -12.98 -15.80
N LYS A 416 -15.52 -12.91 -14.46
CA LYS A 416 -16.54 -13.41 -13.53
C LYS A 416 -16.97 -12.31 -12.57
N ASN A 417 -18.21 -12.39 -12.11
CA ASN A 417 -18.74 -11.51 -11.06
C ASN A 417 -18.49 -10.01 -11.33
N LEU A 418 -18.59 -9.56 -12.60
CA LEU A 418 -18.22 -8.20 -13.01
C LEU A 418 -19.04 -7.12 -12.29
N ASP A 419 -20.31 -7.40 -11.95
CA ASP A 419 -21.13 -6.49 -11.14
C ASP A 419 -20.58 -6.35 -9.71
N GLU A 420 -20.19 -7.46 -9.08
CA GLU A 420 -19.51 -7.43 -7.77
C GLU A 420 -18.17 -6.71 -7.87
N ALA A 421 -17.38 -6.96 -8.91
CA ALA A 421 -16.12 -6.28 -9.15
C ALA A 421 -16.28 -4.75 -9.23
N HIS A 422 -17.32 -4.28 -9.91
CA HIS A 422 -17.64 -2.85 -9.98
C HIS A 422 -17.98 -2.26 -8.61
N LEU A 423 -18.76 -2.97 -7.78
CA LEU A 423 -19.06 -2.54 -6.41
C LEU A 423 -17.80 -2.50 -5.54
N LEU A 424 -16.93 -3.50 -5.65
CA LEU A 424 -15.66 -3.56 -4.92
C LEU A 424 -14.74 -2.39 -5.30
N ASN A 425 -14.59 -2.09 -6.59
CA ASN A 425 -13.83 -0.91 -7.02
C ASN A 425 -14.43 0.39 -6.49
N SER A 426 -15.76 0.51 -6.51
CA SER A 426 -16.45 1.68 -5.94
C SER A 426 -16.13 1.85 -4.46
N GLN A 427 -16.09 0.74 -3.72
CA GLN A 427 -15.70 0.75 -2.30
C GLN A 427 -14.23 1.14 -2.12
N ALA A 428 -13.31 0.63 -2.95
CA ALA A 428 -11.90 1.03 -2.90
C ALA A 428 -11.72 2.54 -3.14
N VAL A 429 -12.40 3.09 -4.15
CA VAL A 429 -12.39 4.54 -4.45
C VAL A 429 -13.01 5.37 -3.33
N GLN A 430 -14.04 4.86 -2.66
CA GLN A 430 -14.67 5.55 -1.52
C GLN A 430 -13.73 5.60 -0.32
N LEU A 431 -13.00 4.52 -0.05
CA LEU A 431 -12.05 4.41 1.07
C LEU A 431 -10.81 5.28 0.86
N ASP A 432 -10.30 5.36 -0.38
CA ASP A 432 -9.20 6.26 -0.74
C ASP A 432 -9.48 6.94 -2.09
N PRO A 433 -10.15 8.10 -2.06
CA PRO A 433 -10.51 8.84 -3.27
C PRO A 433 -9.32 9.40 -4.05
N THR A 434 -8.15 9.50 -3.43
CA THR A 434 -6.97 10.13 -4.04
C THR A 434 -6.14 9.13 -4.86
N GLN A 435 -6.36 7.84 -4.69
CA GLN A 435 -5.60 6.79 -5.37
C GLN A 435 -6.10 6.60 -6.81
N LEU A 436 -5.32 7.10 -7.76
CA LEU A 436 -5.63 7.06 -9.19
C LEU A 436 -5.77 5.62 -9.71
N GLY A 437 -4.93 4.69 -9.19
CA GLY A 437 -4.92 3.29 -9.59
C GLY A 437 -6.27 2.60 -9.44
N TYR A 438 -7.04 2.92 -8.40
CA TYR A 438 -8.37 2.31 -8.19
C TYR A 438 -9.37 2.70 -9.27
N ARG A 439 -9.32 3.94 -9.77
CA ARG A 439 -10.16 4.37 -10.88
C ARG A 439 -9.73 3.76 -12.20
N MET A 440 -8.43 3.57 -12.40
CA MET A 440 -7.91 2.86 -13.56
C MET A 440 -8.38 1.40 -13.58
N ASN A 441 -8.33 0.71 -12.44
CA ASN A 441 -8.85 -0.65 -12.32
C ASN A 441 -10.36 -0.71 -12.48
N ALA A 442 -11.10 0.26 -11.93
CA ALA A 442 -12.55 0.36 -12.13
C ALA A 442 -12.90 0.49 -13.62
N ALA A 443 -12.17 1.30 -14.37
CA ALA A 443 -12.37 1.41 -15.81
C ALA A 443 -12.05 0.09 -16.54
N ASN A 444 -11.01 -0.64 -16.11
CA ASN A 444 -10.69 -1.95 -16.68
C ASN A 444 -11.83 -2.96 -16.44
N VAL A 445 -12.36 -3.03 -15.22
CA VAL A 445 -13.51 -3.91 -14.89
C VAL A 445 -14.74 -3.55 -15.71
N LEU A 446 -15.02 -2.25 -15.89
CA LEU A 446 -16.14 -1.78 -16.72
C LEU A 446 -15.94 -2.13 -18.20
N MET A 447 -14.70 -2.12 -18.69
CA MET A 447 -14.38 -2.59 -20.04
C MET A 447 -14.67 -4.08 -20.22
N GLU A 448 -14.26 -4.91 -19.23
CA GLU A 448 -14.56 -6.35 -19.25
C GLU A 448 -16.09 -6.63 -19.19
N ALA A 449 -16.85 -5.71 -18.61
CA ALA A 449 -18.31 -5.74 -18.59
C ALA A 449 -18.98 -5.11 -19.83
N ASP A 450 -18.24 -4.77 -20.88
CA ASP A 450 -18.71 -4.07 -22.09
C ASP A 450 -19.32 -2.67 -21.83
N ARG A 451 -19.00 -2.05 -20.67
CA ARG A 451 -19.54 -0.75 -20.22
C ARG A 451 -18.55 0.38 -20.54
N TYR A 452 -18.23 0.57 -21.82
CA TYR A 452 -17.20 1.52 -22.29
C TYR A 452 -17.49 2.97 -21.89
N THR A 453 -18.73 3.42 -22.05
CA THR A 453 -19.15 4.79 -21.69
C THR A 453 -18.93 5.07 -20.21
N ASP A 454 -19.25 4.11 -19.35
CA ASP A 454 -19.04 4.24 -17.90
C ASP A 454 -17.56 4.24 -17.55
N ALA A 455 -16.76 3.41 -18.24
CA ALA A 455 -15.30 3.38 -18.07
C ALA A 455 -14.67 4.73 -18.41
N ILE A 456 -15.06 5.35 -19.53
CA ILE A 456 -14.61 6.68 -19.93
C ILE A 456 -15.02 7.73 -18.90
N ALA A 457 -16.26 7.71 -18.41
CA ALA A 457 -16.74 8.66 -17.39
C ALA A 457 -15.93 8.56 -16.08
N VAL A 458 -15.62 7.35 -15.63
CA VAL A 458 -14.77 7.13 -14.44
C VAL A 458 -13.38 7.73 -14.63
N LEU A 459 -12.77 7.53 -15.81
CA LEU A 459 -11.43 8.07 -16.13
C LEU A 459 -11.44 9.59 -16.31
N GLN A 460 -12.45 10.18 -16.95
CA GLN A 460 -12.60 11.64 -17.06
C GLN A 460 -12.68 12.28 -15.67
N HIS A 461 -13.38 11.64 -14.72
CA HIS A 461 -13.40 12.10 -13.33
C HIS A 461 -12.04 11.89 -12.65
N ALA A 462 -11.29 10.86 -13.02
CA ALA A 462 -9.99 10.52 -12.43
C ALA A 462 -8.90 11.57 -12.71
N ILE A 463 -8.96 12.29 -13.83
CA ILE A 463 -7.98 13.33 -14.20
C ILE A 463 -7.81 14.38 -13.10
N ARG A 464 -8.88 14.69 -12.35
CA ARG A 464 -8.83 15.68 -11.25
C ARG A 464 -7.95 15.26 -10.08
N PHE A 465 -7.63 13.98 -9.98
CA PHE A 465 -6.81 13.40 -8.91
C PHE A 465 -5.38 13.08 -9.35
N ALA A 466 -5.05 13.35 -10.62
CA ALA A 466 -3.70 13.25 -11.13
C ALA A 466 -2.81 14.30 -10.44
N LYS A 467 -1.71 13.84 -9.85
CA LYS A 467 -0.76 14.69 -9.11
C LYS A 467 0.30 15.31 -10.02
N THR A 468 0.52 14.71 -11.19
CA THR A 468 1.51 15.19 -12.17
C THR A 468 0.91 15.22 -13.59
N PRO A 469 1.48 16.02 -14.51
CA PRO A 469 1.07 16.03 -15.91
C PRO A 469 1.18 14.63 -16.57
N GLU A 470 2.15 13.82 -16.15
CA GLU A 470 2.38 12.46 -16.65
C GLU A 470 1.24 11.52 -16.23
N GLU A 471 0.78 11.63 -14.96
CA GLU A 471 -0.40 10.87 -14.48
C GLU A 471 -1.66 11.27 -15.26
N ALA A 472 -1.87 12.58 -15.50
CA ALA A 472 -3.00 13.05 -16.29
C ALA A 472 -2.94 12.53 -17.74
N ALA A 473 -1.74 12.55 -18.35
CA ALA A 473 -1.53 12.00 -19.70
C ALA A 473 -1.78 10.48 -19.75
N LEU A 474 -1.38 9.73 -18.72
CA LEU A 474 -1.65 8.30 -18.62
C LEU A 474 -3.15 8.01 -18.63
N VAL A 475 -3.93 8.78 -17.86
CA VAL A 475 -5.39 8.63 -17.83
C VAL A 475 -6.01 9.00 -19.18
N GLN A 476 -5.57 10.11 -19.80
CA GLN A 476 -6.06 10.53 -21.10
C GLN A 476 -5.78 9.48 -22.18
N ASN A 477 -4.56 8.96 -22.24
CA ASN A 477 -4.20 7.88 -23.16
C ASN A 477 -5.10 6.65 -22.99
N ARG A 478 -5.48 6.33 -21.74
CA ARG A 478 -6.39 5.22 -21.48
C ARG A 478 -7.80 5.50 -21.99
N ILE A 479 -8.29 6.73 -21.85
CA ILE A 479 -9.57 7.17 -22.41
C ILE A 479 -9.55 6.97 -23.94
N ASP A 480 -8.52 7.51 -24.60
CA ASP A 480 -8.38 7.43 -26.06
C ASP A 480 -8.35 5.98 -26.56
N GLN A 481 -7.67 5.09 -25.85
CA GLN A 481 -7.66 3.64 -26.15
C GLN A 481 -9.05 3.00 -26.05
N ILE A 482 -9.82 3.37 -25.01
CA ILE A 482 -11.17 2.82 -24.81
C ILE A 482 -12.10 3.33 -25.92
N GLU A 483 -12.04 4.61 -26.28
CA GLU A 483 -12.82 5.20 -27.36
C GLU A 483 -12.52 4.54 -28.70
N GLN A 484 -11.25 4.32 -29.01
CA GLN A 484 -10.83 3.62 -30.23
C GLN A 484 -11.34 2.17 -30.24
N TYR A 485 -11.23 1.46 -29.11
CA TYR A 485 -11.74 0.09 -28.99
C TYR A 485 -13.25 0.02 -29.19
N GLN A 486 -14.00 0.91 -28.55
CA GLN A 486 -15.46 1.02 -28.70
C GLN A 486 -15.85 1.28 -30.15
N ALA A 487 -15.22 2.28 -30.79
CA ALA A 487 -15.50 2.62 -32.20
C ALA A 487 -15.15 1.48 -33.18
N HIS A 488 -14.09 0.71 -32.89
CA HIS A 488 -13.73 -0.45 -33.68
C HIS A 488 -14.78 -1.57 -33.54
N ARG A 489 -15.21 -1.83 -32.31
CA ARG A 489 -16.23 -2.85 -32.02
C ARG A 489 -17.59 -2.51 -32.64
N GLU A 490 -18.01 -1.24 -32.57
CA GLU A 490 -19.25 -0.77 -33.19
C GLU A 490 -19.21 -0.95 -34.72
N ARG A 491 -18.07 -0.60 -35.34
CA ARG A 491 -17.87 -0.84 -36.79
C ARG A 491 -17.95 -2.32 -37.16
N ALA A 492 -17.34 -3.20 -36.34
CA ALA A 492 -17.39 -4.63 -36.56
C ALA A 492 -18.83 -5.19 -36.45
N VAL A 493 -19.58 -4.74 -35.46
CA VAL A 493 -21.00 -5.11 -35.28
C VAL A 493 -21.84 -4.64 -36.45
N GLN A 494 -21.64 -3.39 -36.91
CA GLN A 494 -22.35 -2.84 -38.09
C GLN A 494 -22.01 -3.62 -39.36
N ALA A 495 -20.74 -3.94 -39.61
CA ALA A 495 -20.30 -4.73 -40.74
C ALA A 495 -20.91 -6.14 -40.73
N ASN A 496 -20.95 -6.81 -39.58
CA ASN A 496 -21.58 -8.11 -39.41
C ASN A 496 -23.10 -8.05 -39.67
N ARG A 497 -23.77 -6.99 -39.21
CA ARG A 497 -25.20 -6.78 -39.44
C ARG A 497 -25.49 -6.56 -40.91
N GLN A 498 -24.72 -5.71 -41.59
CA GLN A 498 -24.84 -5.48 -43.05
C GLN A 498 -24.58 -6.75 -43.86
N ALA A 499 -23.58 -7.56 -43.46
CA ALA A 499 -23.32 -8.85 -44.10
C ALA A 499 -24.46 -9.84 -43.88
N ALA A 500 -25.10 -9.85 -42.71
CA ALA A 500 -26.26 -10.70 -42.44
C ALA A 500 -27.52 -10.22 -43.19
N GLU A 501 -27.73 -8.92 -43.31
CA GLU A 501 -28.83 -8.33 -44.06
C GLU A 501 -28.61 -8.58 -45.57
N GLY A 502 -27.38 -8.43 -46.10
CA GLY A 502 -27.05 -8.75 -47.51
C GLY A 502 -27.18 -10.24 -47.87
N ALA A 503 -26.91 -11.12 -46.88
CA ALA A 503 -27.10 -12.56 -47.05
C ALA A 503 -28.61 -12.96 -47.11
N GLN A 504 -29.49 -12.16 -46.50
CA GLN A 504 -30.95 -12.38 -46.62
C GLN A 504 -31.52 -11.91 -47.96
N ASP A 505 -30.93 -10.91 -48.61
CA ASP A 505 -31.36 -10.46 -49.93
C ASP A 505 -30.90 -11.37 -51.06
N GLU A 506 -29.90 -12.23 -50.85
CA GLU A 506 -29.40 -13.17 -51.88
C GLU A 506 -30.15 -14.51 -51.91
N VAL A 507 -31.17 -14.71 -51.08
CA VAL A 507 -32.10 -15.85 -51.13
C VAL A 507 -33.29 -15.53 -52.02
N VAL A 508 -33.05 -15.09 -53.27
CA VAL A 508 -34.08 -15.00 -54.33
C VAL A 508 -33.95 -16.19 -55.26
N LEU A 509 -34.76 -17.20 -54.98
CA LEU A 509 -35.45 -18.09 -55.94
C LEU A 509 -34.66 -18.58 -57.16
N LYS A 510 -33.87 -19.64 -57.01
CA LYS A 510 -33.73 -20.61 -58.11
C LYS A 510 -34.92 -21.54 -58.07
N ARG A 511 -35.86 -21.30 -59.06
CA ARG A 511 -36.96 -22.20 -59.38
C ARG A 511 -36.36 -23.49 -59.89
N VAL A 512 -36.37 -24.56 -59.15
CA VAL A 512 -36.04 -25.90 -59.58
C VAL A 512 -37.33 -26.52 -60.13
N LEU A 513 -37.34 -26.82 -61.41
CA LEU A 513 -38.37 -27.67 -62.08
C LEU A 513 -38.23 -29.11 -61.53
N PRO A 514 -39.32 -29.84 -61.35
CA PRO A 514 -39.29 -31.15 -60.72
C PRO A 514 -38.80 -32.23 -61.68
N SER A 515 -37.82 -33.00 -61.31
CA SER A 515 -37.57 -34.33 -61.85
C SER A 515 -37.53 -35.35 -60.73
N GLU A 516 -38.18 -36.41 -60.97
CA GLU A 516 -38.64 -37.51 -60.14
C GLU A 516 -37.59 -38.21 -59.28
N LYS A 517 -38.05 -38.62 -58.06
CA LYS A 517 -37.81 -39.87 -57.31
C LYS A 517 -36.37 -40.24 -56.97
N ASN A 518 -35.99 -40.23 -55.72
CA ASN A 518 -35.98 -41.37 -54.76
C ASN A 518 -35.17 -41.07 -53.49
N GLY A 519 -35.73 -41.49 -52.38
CA GLY A 519 -34.95 -42.09 -51.25
C GLY A 519 -34.36 -41.12 -50.23
N GLY A 520 -34.92 -41.16 -49.05
CA GLY A 520 -34.60 -40.54 -47.80
C GLY A 520 -33.14 -40.32 -47.45
N ASN A 521 -32.97 -39.20 -46.76
CA ASN A 521 -32.15 -39.16 -45.55
C ASN A 521 -32.29 -37.75 -44.92
N GLU A 522 -32.31 -37.75 -43.61
CA GLU A 522 -32.37 -36.57 -42.75
C GLU A 522 -31.29 -35.52 -43.06
N PRO A 523 -31.52 -34.22 -42.78
CA PRO A 523 -30.50 -33.19 -42.97
C PRO A 523 -29.37 -33.38 -41.97
N ALA A 524 -28.17 -33.60 -42.50
CA ALA A 524 -26.94 -33.59 -41.71
C ALA A 524 -26.70 -32.21 -41.08
N GLU A 525 -26.51 -32.16 -39.80
CA GLU A 525 -25.95 -31.03 -39.09
C GLU A 525 -24.64 -30.58 -39.77
N VAL A 526 -24.60 -29.34 -40.25
CA VAL A 526 -23.37 -28.74 -40.75
C VAL A 526 -22.52 -28.35 -39.57
N ASN A 527 -21.60 -29.22 -39.20
CA ASN A 527 -20.55 -28.92 -38.26
C ASN A 527 -19.71 -27.73 -38.76
N PRO A 528 -19.33 -26.76 -37.91
CA PRO A 528 -18.40 -25.73 -38.31
C PRO A 528 -17.09 -26.35 -38.77
N PRO A 529 -16.39 -25.75 -39.74
CA PRO A 529 -15.17 -26.30 -40.31
C PRO A 529 -14.15 -26.55 -39.21
N THR A 530 -13.64 -27.76 -39.11
CA THR A 530 -12.57 -28.16 -38.17
C THR A 530 -11.37 -27.23 -38.38
N PRO A 531 -10.80 -26.64 -37.33
CA PRO A 531 -9.63 -25.80 -37.48
C PRO A 531 -8.50 -26.56 -38.19
N LYS A 532 -7.89 -25.94 -39.17
CA LYS A 532 -6.82 -26.52 -40.01
C LYS A 532 -5.59 -26.91 -39.19
N TYR A 533 -5.39 -26.26 -38.07
CA TYR A 533 -4.28 -26.45 -37.14
C TYR A 533 -4.78 -26.63 -35.70
N PRO A 534 -3.95 -27.20 -34.78
CA PRO A 534 -4.34 -27.39 -33.38
C PRO A 534 -4.82 -26.10 -32.73
N SER A 535 -5.98 -26.15 -32.07
CA SER A 535 -6.53 -25.05 -31.31
C SER A 535 -5.89 -25.02 -29.93
N GLY A 536 -5.17 -23.92 -29.60
CA GLY A 536 -4.48 -23.68 -28.33
C GLY A 536 -3.03 -23.25 -28.54
N ASP A 537 -2.40 -22.77 -27.48
CA ASP A 537 -1.00 -22.39 -27.51
C ASP A 537 -0.13 -23.66 -27.48
N SER A 538 0.81 -23.77 -28.43
CA SER A 538 1.72 -24.92 -28.49
C SER A 538 2.69 -24.89 -27.28
N GLN A 539 2.77 -26.05 -26.60
CA GLN A 539 3.69 -26.29 -25.49
C GLN A 539 5.05 -26.87 -25.95
N GLY A 540 5.30 -26.90 -27.25
CA GLY A 540 6.53 -27.46 -27.82
C GLY A 540 7.77 -26.60 -27.55
N PRO A 541 8.97 -27.14 -27.84
CA PRO A 541 10.23 -26.39 -27.73
C PRO A 541 10.18 -25.08 -28.52
N ARG A 542 10.79 -24.02 -27.98
CA ARG A 542 10.85 -22.72 -28.61
C ARG A 542 12.07 -22.61 -29.52
N HIS A 543 11.86 -22.13 -30.70
CA HIS A 543 12.87 -21.93 -31.73
C HIS A 543 12.83 -20.52 -32.30
N MET A 544 13.90 -20.15 -33.02
CA MET A 544 14.03 -18.87 -33.69
C MET A 544 14.35 -19.10 -35.17
N ALA A 545 13.55 -18.55 -36.05
CA ALA A 545 13.83 -18.48 -37.48
C ALA A 545 14.17 -17.05 -37.88
N SER A 546 15.27 -16.87 -38.64
CA SER A 546 15.70 -15.55 -39.13
C SER A 546 15.81 -15.60 -40.63
N GLY A 547 15.16 -14.71 -41.34
CA GLY A 547 15.15 -14.72 -42.80
C GLY A 547 14.17 -13.71 -43.40
N VAL A 548 13.79 -13.93 -44.66
CA VAL A 548 12.77 -13.13 -45.36
C VAL A 548 11.41 -13.83 -45.23
N ILE A 549 10.41 -13.07 -44.81
CA ILE A 549 9.03 -13.58 -44.76
C ILE A 549 8.46 -13.66 -46.16
N GLY A 550 7.85 -14.78 -46.50
CA GLY A 550 7.13 -14.99 -47.75
C GLY A 550 5.92 -15.88 -47.58
N ASN A 551 5.08 -16.00 -48.60
CA ASN A 551 3.85 -16.77 -48.56
C ASN A 551 2.91 -16.40 -47.42
N VAL A 552 2.75 -15.10 -47.19
CA VAL A 552 1.83 -14.59 -46.15
C VAL A 552 0.40 -14.83 -46.57
N HIS A 553 -0.32 -15.60 -45.80
CA HIS A 553 -1.73 -15.90 -46.02
C HIS A 553 -2.54 -15.70 -44.76
N CYS A 554 -3.58 -14.87 -44.86
CA CYS A 554 -4.51 -14.63 -43.76
C CYS A 554 -5.87 -15.23 -44.07
N THR A 555 -6.47 -15.89 -43.08
CA THR A 555 -7.82 -16.44 -43.17
C THR A 555 -8.66 -15.94 -41.99
N ALA A 556 -9.90 -15.53 -42.29
CA ALA A 556 -10.82 -15.10 -41.22
C ALA A 556 -11.05 -16.21 -40.17
N PRO A 557 -11.18 -15.91 -38.85
CA PRO A 557 -11.30 -14.54 -38.32
C PRO A 557 -9.95 -13.83 -38.05
N ALA A 558 -8.84 -14.53 -37.85
CA ALA A 558 -7.54 -13.92 -37.54
C ALA A 558 -6.35 -14.89 -37.69
N MET A 559 -6.47 -15.90 -38.55
CA MET A 559 -5.40 -16.85 -38.80
C MET A 559 -4.32 -16.23 -39.69
N LEU A 560 -3.06 -16.44 -39.38
CA LEU A 560 -1.89 -16.04 -40.15
C LEU A 560 -1.04 -17.27 -40.45
N GLU A 561 -0.72 -17.50 -41.70
CA GLU A 561 0.28 -18.47 -42.16
C GLU A 561 1.39 -17.70 -42.91
N LEU A 562 2.63 -18.07 -42.68
CA LEU A 562 3.78 -17.48 -43.35
C LEU A 562 4.95 -18.46 -43.42
N LYS A 563 5.90 -18.17 -44.30
CA LYS A 563 7.16 -18.93 -44.40
C LYS A 563 8.34 -18.00 -44.20
N VAL A 564 9.26 -18.40 -43.36
CA VAL A 564 10.54 -17.67 -43.13
C VAL A 564 11.63 -18.37 -43.91
N GLU A 565 12.20 -17.72 -44.92
CA GLU A 565 13.22 -18.30 -45.82
C GLU A 565 14.62 -17.75 -45.45
N SER A 566 15.59 -18.66 -45.22
CA SER A 566 16.98 -18.34 -44.96
C SER A 566 17.90 -19.39 -45.60
N ALA A 567 18.83 -18.96 -46.46
CA ALA A 567 19.89 -19.81 -47.05
C ALA A 567 19.35 -21.14 -47.66
N GLY A 568 18.20 -21.11 -48.31
CA GLY A 568 17.62 -22.29 -48.98
C GLY A 568 16.83 -23.24 -48.08
N LYS A 569 16.65 -22.89 -46.82
CA LYS A 569 15.73 -23.61 -45.90
C LYS A 569 14.56 -22.69 -45.55
N GLY A 570 13.32 -23.18 -45.67
CA GLY A 570 12.11 -22.46 -45.31
C GLY A 570 11.46 -23.10 -44.10
N VAL A 571 11.02 -22.27 -43.16
CA VAL A 571 10.25 -22.68 -41.99
C VAL A 571 8.82 -22.18 -42.14
N SER A 572 7.85 -23.08 -42.17
CA SER A 572 6.42 -22.76 -42.35
C SER A 572 5.75 -22.62 -40.99
N LEU A 573 5.17 -21.46 -40.73
CA LEU A 573 4.67 -21.08 -39.44
C LEU A 573 3.22 -20.60 -39.53
N TYR A 574 2.47 -20.75 -38.41
CA TYR A 574 1.09 -20.26 -38.32
C TYR A 574 0.80 -19.58 -36.99
N SER A 575 -0.23 -18.78 -36.96
CA SER A 575 -0.91 -18.31 -35.76
C SER A 575 -2.41 -18.45 -35.93
N ASN A 576 -3.11 -19.03 -34.96
CA ASN A 576 -4.58 -19.09 -34.96
C ASN A 576 -5.22 -17.73 -34.66
N ASN A 577 -4.43 -16.81 -34.09
CA ASN A 577 -4.86 -15.45 -33.83
C ASN A 577 -3.65 -14.50 -33.87
N TYR A 578 -3.45 -13.82 -35.00
CA TYR A 578 -2.30 -12.91 -35.15
C TYR A 578 -2.38 -11.67 -34.26
N TYR A 579 -3.52 -11.34 -33.66
CA TYR A 579 -3.62 -10.28 -32.64
C TYR A 579 -2.91 -10.65 -31.33
N LYS A 580 -2.63 -11.93 -31.10
CA LYS A 580 -1.83 -12.41 -29.96
C LYS A 580 -0.32 -12.46 -30.27
N VAL A 581 0.08 -12.24 -31.51
CA VAL A 581 1.49 -12.24 -31.92
C VAL A 581 2.10 -10.88 -31.58
N ALA A 582 3.21 -10.87 -30.83
CA ALA A 582 3.94 -9.64 -30.57
C ALA A 582 4.74 -9.23 -31.80
N PHE A 583 4.47 -8.04 -32.35
CA PHE A 583 5.21 -7.42 -33.44
C PHE A 583 6.14 -6.36 -32.90
N THR A 584 7.44 -6.45 -33.25
CA THR A 584 8.48 -5.48 -32.88
C THR A 584 9.29 -5.11 -34.11
N ALA A 585 9.94 -3.97 -34.10
CA ALA A 585 10.87 -3.54 -35.14
C ALA A 585 12.25 -3.26 -34.57
N ALA A 586 13.30 -3.89 -35.14
CA ALA A 586 14.69 -3.68 -34.75
C ALA A 586 15.31 -2.59 -35.62
N ASN A 587 15.88 -1.56 -34.98
CA ASN A 587 16.66 -0.48 -35.62
C ASN A 587 15.89 0.45 -36.58
N TYR A 588 14.59 0.49 -36.58
CA TYR A 588 13.77 1.49 -37.27
C TYR A 588 12.41 1.64 -36.59
N ILE A 589 11.77 2.77 -36.83
CA ILE A 589 10.37 3.03 -36.39
C ILE A 589 9.47 2.82 -37.62
N PRO A 590 8.50 1.90 -37.58
CA PRO A 590 7.53 1.73 -38.67
C PRO A 590 6.70 3.01 -38.84
N GLU A 591 6.40 3.38 -40.09
CA GLU A 591 5.45 4.46 -40.40
C GLU A 591 4.02 3.91 -40.26
N GLY A 592 3.46 3.95 -39.03
CA GLY A 592 2.10 3.48 -38.76
C GLY A 592 2.03 2.08 -38.13
N GLU A 593 0.79 1.58 -38.02
CA GLU A 593 0.50 0.24 -37.49
C GLU A 593 0.91 -0.85 -38.48
N ILE A 594 1.50 -1.94 -37.97
CA ILE A 594 1.87 -3.10 -38.82
C ILE A 594 0.61 -3.93 -39.07
N HIS A 595 0.22 -4.03 -40.32
CA HIS A 595 -0.88 -4.91 -40.78
C HIS A 595 -0.30 -6.25 -41.25
N PRO A 596 -0.41 -7.34 -40.47
CA PRO A 596 0.29 -8.60 -40.75
C PRO A 596 0.01 -9.17 -42.16
N CYS A 597 -1.19 -8.97 -42.64
CA CYS A 597 -1.63 -9.53 -43.94
C CYS A 597 -1.10 -8.80 -45.17
N SER A 598 -0.71 -7.52 -45.03
CA SER A 598 -0.21 -6.69 -46.13
C SER A 598 1.27 -6.32 -46.01
N ASP A 599 1.78 -6.24 -44.78
CA ASP A 599 3.06 -5.56 -44.54
C ASP A 599 4.22 -6.53 -44.26
N LEU A 600 3.94 -7.82 -44.07
CA LEU A 600 4.96 -8.80 -43.72
C LEU A 600 5.66 -9.41 -44.95
N GLU A 601 4.99 -9.51 -46.08
CA GLU A 601 5.55 -10.14 -47.29
C GLU A 601 6.84 -9.44 -47.73
N GLY A 602 7.90 -10.20 -47.94
CA GLY A 602 9.21 -9.70 -48.36
C GLY A 602 10.03 -9.00 -47.29
N LYS A 603 9.55 -8.87 -46.05
CA LYS A 603 10.30 -8.25 -44.95
C LYS A 603 11.32 -9.21 -44.34
N LYS A 604 12.49 -8.68 -43.97
CA LYS A 604 13.42 -9.42 -43.13
C LYS A 604 12.92 -9.47 -41.71
N ALA A 605 12.94 -10.63 -41.09
CA ALA A 605 12.43 -10.80 -39.76
C ALA A 605 13.17 -11.87 -38.96
N ARG A 606 13.05 -11.78 -37.65
CA ARG A 606 13.36 -12.83 -36.69
C ARG A 606 12.04 -13.27 -36.04
N VAL A 607 11.66 -14.52 -36.27
CA VAL A 607 10.39 -15.07 -35.80
C VAL A 607 10.65 -16.10 -34.71
N GLN A 608 10.12 -15.86 -33.51
CA GLN A 608 10.11 -16.84 -32.45
C GLN A 608 8.85 -17.70 -32.57
N TYR A 609 9.01 -19.00 -32.53
CA TYR A 609 7.91 -19.94 -32.65
C TYR A 609 8.08 -21.14 -31.72
N SER A 610 6.95 -21.78 -31.39
CA SER A 610 6.91 -23.04 -30.66
C SER A 610 6.67 -24.19 -31.65
N GLU A 611 7.50 -25.24 -31.60
CA GLU A 611 7.42 -26.40 -32.50
C GLU A 611 6.07 -27.12 -32.34
N VAL A 612 5.52 -27.61 -33.45
CA VAL A 612 4.29 -28.41 -33.44
C VAL A 612 4.50 -29.73 -34.19
N SER A 613 3.93 -30.80 -33.67
CA SER A 613 4.01 -32.11 -34.28
C SER A 613 3.05 -32.21 -35.50
N SER A 614 3.40 -31.55 -36.61
CA SER A 614 2.63 -31.58 -37.86
C SER A 614 3.55 -31.87 -39.04
N LYS A 615 3.04 -32.55 -40.08
CA LYS A 615 3.80 -32.84 -41.32
C LYS A 615 3.89 -31.67 -42.29
N SER A 616 3.05 -30.66 -42.14
CA SER A 616 2.93 -29.56 -43.12
C SER A 616 3.31 -28.20 -42.57
N ILE A 617 3.54 -28.08 -41.27
CA ILE A 617 3.86 -26.81 -40.62
C ILE A 617 4.82 -27.05 -39.48
N ASP A 618 5.82 -26.19 -39.32
CA ASP A 618 6.94 -26.39 -38.39
C ASP A 618 6.63 -25.84 -37.01
N GLY A 619 5.79 -24.79 -36.89
CA GLY A 619 5.53 -24.21 -35.56
C GLY A 619 4.44 -23.14 -35.54
N GLN A 620 4.06 -22.80 -34.30
CA GLN A 620 3.14 -21.71 -33.97
C GLN A 620 3.94 -20.45 -33.64
N ILE A 621 3.60 -19.34 -34.25
CA ILE A 621 4.25 -18.02 -34.09
C ILE A 621 3.96 -17.47 -32.71
N LEU A 622 5.02 -17.02 -32.01
CA LEU A 622 4.94 -16.34 -30.72
C LEU A 622 5.23 -14.83 -30.85
N SER A 623 6.26 -14.47 -31.61
CA SER A 623 6.59 -13.08 -31.89
C SER A 623 7.32 -12.91 -33.22
N ILE A 624 7.19 -11.72 -33.82
CA ILE A 624 7.86 -11.33 -35.08
C ILE A 624 8.60 -10.01 -34.83
N GLU A 625 9.91 -10.04 -34.97
CA GLU A 625 10.77 -8.86 -34.93
C GLU A 625 11.21 -8.53 -36.37
N LEU A 626 10.71 -7.42 -36.92
CA LEU A 626 11.05 -6.95 -38.26
C LEU A 626 12.38 -6.21 -38.26
N SER A 627 13.18 -6.37 -39.32
CA SER A 627 14.43 -5.64 -39.52
C SER A 627 14.47 -5.01 -40.92
N LYS A 628 15.22 -3.91 -41.07
CA LYS A 628 15.46 -3.30 -42.37
C LYS A 628 16.28 -4.19 -43.28
#